data_5aea90c03690728c9343b2969dc781f2
#
_entry.id   5aea90c03690728c9343b2969dc781f2
#
_cell.length_a   1.000
_cell.length_b   1.000
_cell.length_c   1.000
_cell.angle_alpha   90.00
_cell.angle_beta   90.00
_cell.angle_gamma   90.00
#
_symmetry.space_group_name_H-M   'P 1'
#
loop_
_entity.id
_entity.type
_entity.pdbx_description
1 polymer ?
#
loop_
_entity_poly.entity_id
_entity_poly.type
_entity_poly.pdbx_seq_one_letter_code
_entity_poly.pdbx_strand_id
1 'polypeptide(L)'
;AQYQCFVTLVGRGPTHIDSHLYAHQKFSKVRDSLLRLAENHGVPVRQFACGMYPPIYFEGNFKVLPGEGRDGLMQKFTSLVGALPKKAIAELMVHPAFADEVLLQSSSYNLQRVQEHSVLTDPYAAQFLRAQGIELVSFKECKG
;
A
#
# COMPACT_ATOMS: atom_id res chain seq x y z
N ALA A 1 -16.42 -17.47 1.54
CA ALA A 1 -17.45 -16.59 2.12
C ALA A 1 -17.14 -15.12 1.92
N GLN A 2 -16.02 -14.55 2.46
CA GLN A 2 -15.70 -13.11 2.39
C GLN A 2 -15.58 -12.57 0.95
N TYR A 3 -14.89 -13.28 0.07
CA TYR A 3 -14.79 -12.90 -1.35
C TYR A 3 -16.18 -12.79 -2.01
N GLN A 4 -17.04 -13.78 -1.80
CA GLN A 4 -18.38 -13.75 -2.37
C GLN A 4 -19.24 -12.63 -1.77
N CYS A 5 -19.09 -12.35 -0.49
CA CYS A 5 -19.75 -11.22 0.16
C CYS A 5 -19.31 -9.90 -0.47
N PHE A 6 -18.01 -9.72 -0.72
CA PHE A 6 -17.48 -8.54 -1.41
C PHE A 6 -18.10 -8.39 -2.81
N VAL A 7 -18.09 -9.46 -3.61
CA VAL A 7 -18.67 -9.43 -4.97
C VAL A 7 -20.15 -9.07 -4.94
N THR A 8 -20.91 -9.64 -4.00
CA THR A 8 -22.33 -9.32 -3.84
C THR A 8 -22.57 -7.86 -3.47
N LEU A 9 -21.79 -7.30 -2.54
CA LEU A 9 -21.94 -5.93 -2.08
C LEU A 9 -21.47 -4.89 -3.10
N VAL A 10 -20.37 -5.17 -3.81
CA VAL A 10 -19.72 -4.22 -4.71
C VAL A 10 -20.17 -4.39 -6.17
N GLY A 11 -20.81 -5.52 -6.52
CA GLY A 11 -21.26 -5.83 -7.88
C GLY A 11 -20.13 -6.23 -8.84
N ARG A 12 -18.90 -6.38 -8.36
CA ARG A 12 -17.71 -6.78 -9.16
C ARG A 12 -16.66 -7.45 -8.29
N GLY A 13 -15.72 -8.18 -8.90
CA GLY A 13 -14.57 -8.76 -8.20
C GLY A 13 -13.58 -7.69 -7.71
N PRO A 14 -12.78 -8.00 -6.69
CA PRO A 14 -11.70 -7.13 -6.21
C PRO A 14 -10.59 -7.01 -7.26
N THR A 15 -9.82 -5.94 -7.20
CA THR A 15 -8.64 -5.73 -8.06
C THR A 15 -7.41 -6.46 -7.54
N HIS A 16 -7.39 -6.79 -6.27
CA HIS A 16 -6.33 -7.51 -5.56
C HIS A 16 -6.89 -8.08 -4.25
N ILE A 17 -6.14 -8.95 -3.60
CA ILE A 17 -6.47 -9.52 -2.30
C ILE A 17 -5.38 -9.17 -1.28
N ASP A 18 -5.80 -8.73 -0.12
CA ASP A 18 -4.97 -8.48 1.05
C ASP A 18 -5.62 -9.10 2.28
N SER A 19 -4.92 -9.17 3.39
CA SER A 19 -5.44 -9.64 4.67
C SER A 19 -5.26 -8.62 5.78
N HIS A 20 -6.21 -8.61 6.70
CA HIS A 20 -6.14 -7.76 7.88
C HIS A 20 -4.92 -8.11 8.75
N LEU A 21 -4.22 -7.09 9.27
CA LEU A 21 -3.08 -7.20 10.18
C LEU A 21 -1.97 -8.15 9.68
N TYR A 22 -1.71 -8.15 8.39
CA TYR A 22 -0.64 -8.97 7.79
C TYR A 22 -0.80 -10.48 8.03
N ALA A 23 -2.03 -10.99 8.13
CA ALA A 23 -2.28 -12.40 8.45
C ALA A 23 -1.64 -13.34 7.43
N HIS A 24 -1.67 -13.00 6.12
CA HIS A 24 -1.05 -13.84 5.08
C HIS A 24 0.49 -13.77 5.06
N GLN A 25 1.10 -12.73 5.61
CA GLN A 25 2.54 -12.68 5.79
C GLN A 25 2.99 -13.54 6.99
N LYS A 26 2.18 -13.56 8.06
CA LYS A 26 2.49 -14.23 9.32
C LYS A 26 2.16 -15.72 9.32
N PHE A 27 1.08 -16.11 8.64
CA PHE A 27 0.56 -17.49 8.72
C PHE A 27 0.52 -18.13 7.32
N SER A 28 1.35 -19.17 7.11
CA SER A 28 1.46 -19.87 5.83
C SER A 28 0.11 -20.41 5.33
N LYS A 29 -0.68 -21.04 6.21
CA LYS A 29 -2.00 -21.58 5.84
C LYS A 29 -2.97 -20.51 5.32
N VAL A 30 -2.91 -19.28 5.87
CA VAL A 30 -3.71 -18.14 5.39
C VAL A 30 -3.20 -17.71 4.04
N ARG A 31 -1.88 -17.55 3.88
CA ARG A 31 -1.23 -17.21 2.62
C ARG A 31 -1.61 -18.19 1.51
N ASP A 32 -1.43 -19.49 1.74
CA ASP A 32 -1.71 -20.52 0.75
C ASP A 32 -3.18 -20.52 0.32
N SER A 33 -4.08 -20.24 1.25
CA SER A 33 -5.51 -20.11 0.96
C SER A 33 -5.84 -18.87 0.14
N LEU A 34 -5.16 -17.73 0.43
CA LEU A 34 -5.33 -16.51 -0.34
C LEU A 34 -4.73 -16.62 -1.73
N LEU A 35 -3.55 -17.24 -1.88
CA LEU A 35 -2.92 -17.45 -3.18
C LEU A 35 -3.80 -18.31 -4.09
N ARG A 36 -4.33 -19.43 -3.60
CA ARG A 36 -5.29 -20.25 -4.35
C ARG A 36 -6.55 -19.48 -4.75
N LEU A 37 -7.09 -18.68 -3.82
CA LEU A 37 -8.27 -17.86 -4.11
C LEU A 37 -7.97 -16.82 -5.20
N ALA A 38 -6.86 -16.14 -5.08
CA ALA A 38 -6.41 -15.11 -6.02
C ALA A 38 -6.14 -15.69 -7.42
N GLU A 39 -5.47 -16.84 -7.50
CA GLU A 39 -5.20 -17.55 -8.74
C GLU A 39 -6.50 -17.96 -9.44
N ASN A 40 -7.47 -18.54 -8.71
CA ASN A 40 -8.78 -18.92 -9.25
C ASN A 40 -9.58 -17.73 -9.80
N HIS A 41 -9.29 -16.52 -9.33
CA HIS A 41 -10.01 -15.31 -9.76
C HIS A 41 -9.15 -14.35 -10.61
N GLY A 42 -7.92 -14.73 -10.93
CA GLY A 42 -7.02 -13.94 -11.77
C GLY A 42 -6.70 -12.56 -11.20
N VAL A 43 -6.47 -12.47 -9.89
CA VAL A 43 -6.12 -11.23 -9.19
C VAL A 43 -4.83 -11.38 -8.38
N PRO A 44 -4.02 -10.31 -8.21
CA PRO A 44 -2.81 -10.36 -7.41
C PRO A 44 -3.09 -10.46 -5.91
N VAL A 45 -2.13 -11.00 -5.17
CA VAL A 45 -2.06 -10.92 -3.70
C VAL A 45 -0.94 -9.95 -3.34
N ARG A 46 -1.19 -9.05 -2.40
CA ARG A 46 -0.19 -8.09 -1.91
C ARG A 46 1.11 -8.83 -1.52
N GLN A 47 2.25 -8.35 -2.01
CA GLN A 47 3.62 -8.84 -1.80
C GLN A 47 4.00 -10.18 -2.46
N PHE A 48 3.07 -11.05 -2.80
CA PHE A 48 3.37 -12.39 -3.26
C PHE A 48 3.11 -12.55 -4.77
N ALA A 49 3.99 -13.27 -5.44
CA ALA A 49 3.75 -13.71 -6.81
C ALA A 49 2.51 -14.62 -6.85
N CYS A 50 1.63 -14.39 -7.83
CA CYS A 50 0.40 -15.17 -7.99
C CYS A 50 -0.01 -15.23 -9.46
N GLY A 51 0.01 -16.41 -10.07
CA GLY A 51 -0.29 -16.56 -11.50
C GLY A 51 0.62 -15.69 -12.38
N MET A 52 0.03 -14.79 -13.16
CA MET A 52 0.76 -13.84 -14.02
C MET A 52 1.29 -12.60 -13.29
N TYR A 53 1.02 -12.45 -12.00
CA TYR A 53 1.42 -11.28 -11.24
C TYR A 53 2.76 -11.51 -10.56
N PRO A 54 3.77 -10.64 -10.77
CA PRO A 54 5.05 -10.72 -10.10
C PRO A 54 4.92 -10.37 -8.60
N PRO A 55 5.93 -10.69 -7.79
CA PRO A 55 5.96 -10.21 -6.41
C PRO A 55 6.08 -8.68 -6.40
N ILE A 56 5.33 -8.04 -5.52
CA ILE A 56 5.37 -6.59 -5.32
C ILE A 56 6.30 -6.28 -4.15
N TYR A 57 7.30 -5.43 -4.40
CA TYR A 57 8.16 -4.96 -3.31
C TYR A 57 7.35 -4.08 -2.36
N PHE A 58 7.35 -4.43 -1.08
CA PHE A 58 6.57 -3.71 -0.08
C PHE A 58 7.46 -2.88 0.82
N GLU A 59 7.25 -1.56 0.81
CA GLU A 59 7.93 -0.62 1.70
C GLU A 59 6.97 -0.15 2.80
N GLY A 60 7.20 -0.63 4.01
CA GLY A 60 6.35 -0.36 5.18
C GLY A 60 6.93 0.66 6.17
N ASN A 61 8.08 1.28 5.85
CA ASN A 61 8.79 2.16 6.79
C ASN A 61 8.42 3.64 6.65
N PHE A 62 7.52 4.00 5.73
CA PHE A 62 7.01 5.36 5.63
C PHE A 62 6.00 5.61 6.75
N LYS A 63 6.50 6.11 7.87
CA LYS A 63 5.70 6.50 9.03
C LYS A 63 6.36 7.66 9.76
N VAL A 64 5.55 8.50 10.37
CA VAL A 64 6.04 9.61 11.19
C VAL A 64 6.56 9.08 12.52
N LEU A 65 7.78 9.41 12.88
CA LEU A 65 8.38 9.10 14.18
C LEU A 65 8.10 10.22 15.19
N PRO A 66 8.15 9.93 16.50
CA PRO A 66 8.04 10.96 17.53
C PRO A 66 9.05 12.09 17.32
N GLY A 67 8.58 13.33 17.31
CA GLY A 67 9.42 14.51 17.08
C GLY A 67 9.78 14.77 15.60
N GLU A 68 9.40 13.92 14.67
CA GLU A 68 9.61 14.12 13.23
C GLU A 68 8.52 15.06 12.69
N GLY A 69 8.96 16.15 12.06
CA GLY A 69 8.08 17.07 11.35
C GLY A 69 7.85 16.67 9.90
N ARG A 70 7.02 17.46 9.21
CA ARG A 70 6.72 17.29 7.79
C ARG A 70 7.96 17.20 6.90
N ASP A 71 8.96 18.04 7.15
CA ASP A 71 10.18 18.08 6.33
C ASP A 71 11.02 16.81 6.50
N GLY A 72 11.14 16.30 7.72
CA GLY A 72 11.78 15.01 7.99
C GLY A 72 11.04 13.85 7.30
N LEU A 73 9.71 13.89 7.29
CA LEU A 73 8.90 12.90 6.57
C LEU A 73 9.08 13.01 5.05
N MET A 74 9.22 14.21 4.50
CA MET A 74 9.51 14.41 3.07
C MET A 74 10.91 13.86 2.70
N GLN A 75 11.91 14.09 3.54
CA GLN A 75 13.24 13.51 3.36
C GLN A 75 13.19 11.97 3.40
N LYS A 76 12.44 11.41 4.33
CA LYS A 76 12.20 9.96 4.41
C LYS A 76 11.52 9.45 3.14
N PHE A 77 10.48 10.13 2.64
CA PHE A 77 9.81 9.79 1.39
C PHE A 77 10.80 9.69 0.23
N THR A 78 11.59 10.75 0.02
CA THR A 78 12.57 10.77 -1.08
C THR A 78 13.66 9.72 -0.92
N SER A 79 14.11 9.45 0.30
CA SER A 79 15.09 8.41 0.60
C SER A 79 14.54 7.00 0.31
N LEU A 80 13.33 6.66 0.79
CA LEU A 80 12.72 5.36 0.56
C LEU A 80 12.42 5.14 -0.92
N VAL A 81 11.87 6.13 -1.59
CA VAL A 81 11.59 6.09 -3.03
C VAL A 81 12.88 5.94 -3.85
N GLY A 82 13.93 6.67 -3.50
CA GLY A 82 15.23 6.58 -4.18
C GLY A 82 15.93 5.23 -3.98
N ALA A 83 15.60 4.50 -2.92
CA ALA A 83 16.13 3.18 -2.60
C ALA A 83 15.32 2.02 -3.20
N LEU A 84 14.19 2.29 -3.85
CA LEU A 84 13.36 1.23 -4.45
C LEU A 84 14.14 0.43 -5.50
N PRO A 85 13.94 -0.89 -5.58
CA PRO A 85 14.57 -1.72 -6.59
C PRO A 85 14.19 -1.24 -8.00
N LYS A 86 15.18 -1.08 -8.87
CA LYS A 86 14.94 -0.71 -10.27
C LYS A 86 14.12 -1.77 -10.99
N LYS A 87 13.19 -1.32 -11.83
CA LYS A 87 12.28 -2.19 -12.61
C LYS A 87 11.36 -3.08 -11.76
N ALA A 88 11.22 -2.79 -10.47
CA ALA A 88 10.26 -3.49 -9.62
C ALA A 88 8.90 -2.79 -9.61
N ILE A 89 7.85 -3.57 -9.40
CA ILE A 89 6.57 -3.02 -8.94
C ILE A 89 6.71 -2.88 -7.41
N ALA A 90 6.47 -1.67 -6.90
CA ALA A 90 6.63 -1.38 -5.47
C ALA A 90 5.35 -0.76 -4.90
N GLU A 91 5.05 -1.11 -3.66
CA GLU A 91 3.96 -0.54 -2.88
C GLU A 91 4.54 0.16 -1.65
N LEU A 92 4.25 1.44 -1.50
CA LEU A 92 4.56 2.20 -0.28
C LEU A 92 3.34 2.19 0.63
N MET A 93 3.47 1.63 1.84
CA MET A 93 2.39 1.64 2.82
C MET A 93 2.26 3.02 3.45
N VAL A 94 1.07 3.59 3.36
CA VAL A 94 0.74 4.92 3.88
C VAL A 94 -0.61 4.91 4.60
N HIS A 95 -0.82 5.88 5.52
CA HIS A 95 -2.05 6.01 6.28
C HIS A 95 -2.58 7.45 6.28
N PRO A 96 -2.64 8.14 5.14
CA PRO A 96 -3.07 9.53 5.12
C PRO A 96 -4.52 9.69 5.58
N ALA A 97 -4.81 10.76 6.32
CA ALA A 97 -6.16 11.15 6.67
C ALA A 97 -6.25 12.65 6.97
N PHE A 98 -7.47 13.18 6.93
CA PHE A 98 -7.81 14.46 7.55
C PHE A 98 -8.10 14.24 9.03
N ALA A 99 -7.66 15.17 9.87
CA ALA A 99 -7.97 15.11 11.30
C ALA A 99 -9.42 15.60 11.54
N ASP A 100 -10.22 14.72 12.09
CA ASP A 100 -11.53 15.04 12.64
C ASP A 100 -11.63 14.52 14.09
N GLU A 101 -12.72 14.85 14.77
CA GLU A 101 -12.92 14.45 16.15
C GLU A 101 -12.89 12.94 16.33
N VAL A 102 -13.47 12.19 15.39
CA VAL A 102 -13.51 10.71 15.46
C VAL A 102 -12.11 10.14 15.36
N LEU A 103 -11.30 10.60 14.43
CA LEU A 103 -9.91 10.15 14.29
C LEU A 103 -9.07 10.49 15.53
N LEU A 104 -9.22 11.71 16.06
CA LEU A 104 -8.47 12.16 17.25
C LEU A 104 -8.81 11.33 18.50
N GLN A 105 -10.05 10.90 18.64
CA GLN A 105 -10.51 10.09 19.78
C GLN A 105 -10.20 8.60 19.63
N SER A 106 -10.21 8.06 18.38
CA SER A 106 -10.15 6.61 18.14
C SER A 106 -8.76 6.09 17.77
N SER A 107 -7.79 6.95 17.45
CA SER A 107 -6.47 6.52 16.97
C SER A 107 -5.35 7.30 17.65
N SER A 108 -4.35 6.60 18.14
CA SER A 108 -3.09 7.20 18.63
C SER A 108 -2.19 7.68 17.46
N TYR A 109 -2.36 7.12 16.26
CA TYR A 109 -1.70 7.57 15.03
C TYR A 109 -2.69 8.46 14.27
N ASN A 110 -2.81 9.70 14.69
CA ASN A 110 -3.82 10.65 14.19
C ASN A 110 -3.18 11.85 13.45
N LEU A 111 -2.51 12.76 14.12
CA LEU A 111 -1.86 13.92 13.48
C LEU A 111 -0.75 13.48 12.50
N GLN A 112 -0.11 12.37 12.73
CA GLN A 112 0.86 11.77 11.81
C GLN A 112 0.23 11.47 10.44
N ARG A 113 -1.03 11.07 10.39
CA ARG A 113 -1.78 10.85 9.13
C ARG A 113 -1.96 12.14 8.34
N VAL A 114 -2.13 13.26 9.02
CA VAL A 114 -2.21 14.59 8.39
C VAL A 114 -0.87 14.97 7.78
N GLN A 115 0.24 14.66 8.47
CA GLN A 115 1.59 14.88 7.92
C GLN A 115 1.86 14.00 6.72
N GLU A 116 1.49 12.71 6.76
CA GLU A 116 1.58 11.82 5.59
C GLU A 116 0.76 12.38 4.42
N HIS A 117 -0.48 12.80 4.66
CA HIS A 117 -1.32 13.41 3.63
C HIS A 117 -0.63 14.64 3.02
N SER A 118 -0.08 15.54 3.84
CA SER A 118 0.57 16.77 3.38
C SER A 118 1.83 16.51 2.53
N VAL A 119 2.57 15.42 2.80
CA VAL A 119 3.73 15.01 2.00
C VAL A 119 3.28 14.39 0.69
N LEU A 120 2.31 13.47 0.74
CA LEU A 120 1.85 12.73 -0.45
C LEU A 120 1.10 13.62 -1.46
N THR A 121 0.50 14.72 -1.01
CA THR A 121 -0.19 15.69 -1.87
C THR A 121 0.68 16.88 -2.27
N ASP A 122 1.94 16.93 -1.80
CA ASP A 122 2.86 17.99 -2.19
C ASP A 122 3.28 17.86 -3.67
N PRO A 123 3.21 18.94 -4.46
CA PRO A 123 3.69 18.92 -5.84
C PRO A 123 5.13 18.41 -6.01
N TYR A 124 5.99 18.65 -5.02
CA TYR A 124 7.37 18.16 -5.03
C TYR A 124 7.44 16.64 -5.00
N ALA A 125 6.58 15.96 -4.23
CA ALA A 125 6.53 14.49 -4.20
C ALA A 125 6.24 13.92 -5.60
N ALA A 126 5.26 14.48 -6.30
CA ALA A 126 4.91 14.07 -7.66
C ALA A 126 6.03 14.38 -8.67
N GLN A 127 6.72 15.53 -8.54
CA GLN A 127 7.88 15.87 -9.37
C GLN A 127 9.04 14.92 -9.13
N PHE A 128 9.31 14.58 -7.87
CA PHE A 128 10.36 13.64 -7.49
C PHE A 128 10.13 12.26 -8.07
N LEU A 129 8.91 11.70 -7.97
CA LEU A 129 8.56 10.41 -8.57
C LEU A 129 8.83 10.42 -10.09
N ARG A 130 8.38 11.44 -10.79
CA ARG A 130 8.65 11.58 -12.24
C ARG A 130 10.14 11.66 -12.56
N ALA A 131 10.90 12.41 -11.76
CA ALA A 131 12.36 12.55 -11.95
C ALA A 131 13.11 11.22 -11.72
N GLN A 132 12.56 10.33 -10.86
CA GLN A 132 13.08 8.98 -10.66
C GLN A 132 12.62 7.99 -11.75
N GLY A 133 11.80 8.40 -12.72
CA GLY A 133 11.21 7.52 -13.73
C GLY A 133 10.18 6.56 -13.16
N ILE A 134 9.51 6.92 -12.05
CA ILE A 134 8.51 6.10 -11.39
C ILE A 134 7.14 6.46 -11.95
N GLU A 135 6.43 5.45 -12.41
CA GLU A 135 5.04 5.52 -12.83
C GLU A 135 4.13 5.03 -11.70
N LEU A 136 3.07 5.79 -11.41
CA LEU A 136 2.03 5.37 -10.48
C LEU A 136 1.01 4.51 -11.20
N VAL A 137 0.85 3.29 -10.74
CA VAL A 137 -0.05 2.29 -11.33
C VAL A 137 -1.05 1.76 -10.31
N SER A 138 -2.15 1.23 -10.79
CA SER A 138 -3.10 0.48 -9.96
C SER A 138 -2.76 -1.02 -9.98
N PHE A 139 -3.30 -1.77 -9.03
CA PHE A 139 -3.15 -3.25 -9.03
C PHE A 139 -3.65 -3.93 -10.30
N LYS A 140 -4.56 -3.30 -11.06
CA LYS A 140 -5.02 -3.83 -12.35
C LYS A 140 -3.94 -3.83 -13.43
N GLU A 141 -2.97 -2.94 -13.29
CA GLU A 141 -1.88 -2.73 -14.26
C GLU A 141 -0.62 -3.50 -13.88
N CYS A 142 -0.58 -4.12 -12.68
CA CYS A 142 0.57 -4.88 -12.18
C CYS A 142 0.73 -6.28 -12.82
N LYS A 143 0.39 -6.45 -14.09
CA LYS A 143 0.60 -7.71 -14.83
C LYS A 143 2.02 -7.77 -15.36
N GLY A 144 2.66 -8.94 -15.25
CA GLY A 144 3.95 -9.21 -15.86
C GLY A 144 3.83 -9.52 -17.35
#